data_cbe78b6d355b6a42d74dbfb34c353269
#
_entry.id   cbe78b6d355b6a42d74dbfb34c353269
#
_cell.length_a   1.000
_cell.length_b   1.000
_cell.length_c   1.000
_cell.angle_alpha   90.00
_cell.angle_beta   90.00
_cell.angle_gamma   90.00
#
_symmetry.space_group_name_H-M   'P 1'
#
loop_
_entity.id
_entity.type
_entity.pdbx_description
1 polymer ?
#
loop_
_entity_poly.entity_id
_entity_poly.type
_entity_poly.pdbx_seq_one_letter_code
_entity_poly.pdbx_strand_id
1 'polypeptide(L)'
;LGRTGYYQCGGAIGFRDQLQDMLCLLHTDPARVRAHLLLCAARQFEAGDVLHWWHPPANGVRTHITDDRLFLPYVALAYAEATGDASIWDVSVPYLQDKPIPEGARDLYCAMEEGEKQEPIYLHCARAIECTLAFGPHGLPLMGDGDWNDGMDRVGEDGGESVWLGMFLVDVLSRFAPIAAQRGDDVRAAHYTASAEQLRAALEEAGWDGAWYRRAYFANGESLGSRGSAACAIDLLSQAWAAICGLAHAQEAFDSAMALLVNRENGLVRLLAPPFERPDANVGYISNYLAGVRENGGQYTHAAAWLLRAACRLKKADCAQELFSMLNPISHADSTFSMRRYKAEPYVLAGDVYAVGRNAGRGGWTWYTGAAGWLY
;
A
#
# COMPACT_ATOMS: atom_id res chain seq x y z
N LEU A 1 6.58 -5.09 15.56
CA LEU A 1 6.40 -5.76 14.28
C LEU A 1 5.31 -6.82 14.41
N GLY A 2 4.28 -6.78 13.59
CA GLY A 2 2.99 -7.47 13.69
C GLY A 2 2.97 -8.99 13.66
N ARG A 3 3.93 -9.65 14.27
CA ARG A 3 4.01 -11.13 14.28
C ARG A 3 3.04 -11.78 15.24
N THR A 4 2.68 -11.10 16.31
CA THR A 4 1.76 -11.61 17.31
C THR A 4 0.94 -10.45 17.84
N GLY A 5 -0.25 -10.32 17.38
CA GLY A 5 -1.24 -9.41 17.93
C GLY A 5 -2.47 -10.18 18.37
N TYR A 6 -3.35 -9.54 19.09
CA TYR A 6 -4.62 -10.13 19.49
C TYR A 6 -5.41 -10.68 18.29
N TYR A 7 -5.30 -10.04 17.15
CA TYR A 7 -6.00 -10.39 15.91
C TYR A 7 -5.17 -11.25 14.94
N GLN A 8 -3.88 -11.42 15.20
CA GLN A 8 -2.96 -12.23 14.39
C GLN A 8 -2.26 -13.30 15.23
N CYS A 9 -2.98 -13.94 16.09
CA CYS A 9 -2.44 -14.99 16.96
C CYS A 9 -1.97 -16.25 16.21
N GLY A 10 -2.33 -16.40 14.94
CA GLY A 10 -1.87 -17.49 14.07
C GLY A 10 -0.41 -17.37 13.61
N GLY A 11 0.27 -16.26 13.87
CA GLY A 11 1.68 -16.05 13.51
C GLY A 11 1.95 -15.83 12.02
N ALA A 12 0.92 -15.54 11.23
CA ALA A 12 1.08 -15.16 9.82
C ALA A 12 1.82 -13.82 9.70
N ILE A 13 2.73 -13.72 8.72
CA ILE A 13 3.57 -12.55 8.49
C ILE A 13 3.38 -12.09 7.04
N GLY A 14 2.72 -10.94 6.83
CA GLY A 14 2.49 -10.35 5.51
C GLY A 14 3.78 -9.84 4.89
N PHE A 15 3.97 -10.08 3.60
CA PHE A 15 5.17 -9.67 2.87
C PHE A 15 5.35 -8.14 2.90
N ARG A 16 4.37 -7.40 2.43
CA ARG A 16 4.40 -5.93 2.38
C ARG A 16 4.39 -5.30 3.78
N ASP A 17 3.67 -5.91 4.74
CA ASP A 17 3.55 -5.37 6.10
C ASP A 17 4.91 -5.28 6.79
N GLN A 18 5.71 -6.35 6.70
CA GLN A 18 7.04 -6.40 7.29
C GLN A 18 8.00 -5.41 6.64
N LEU A 19 7.95 -5.28 5.31
CA LEU A 19 8.80 -4.35 4.59
C LEU A 19 8.48 -2.90 4.93
N GLN A 20 7.20 -2.57 5.09
CA GLN A 20 6.79 -1.23 5.54
C GLN A 20 7.22 -0.95 6.97
N ASP A 21 7.12 -1.94 7.87
CA ASP A 21 7.61 -1.83 9.25
C ASP A 21 9.11 -1.51 9.31
N MET A 22 9.89 -1.99 8.34
CA MET A 22 11.34 -1.72 8.29
C MET A 22 11.67 -0.26 7.99
N LEU A 23 10.77 0.49 7.38
CA LEU A 23 11.02 1.90 7.02
C LEU A 23 11.36 2.76 8.25
N CYS A 24 10.73 2.51 9.40
CA CYS A 24 11.03 3.26 10.62
C CYS A 24 12.41 2.96 11.22
N LEU A 25 13.04 1.86 10.83
CA LEU A 25 14.37 1.45 11.33
C LEU A 25 15.52 1.92 10.43
N LEU A 26 15.25 2.55 9.30
CA LEU A 26 16.28 2.98 8.34
C LEU A 26 17.37 3.85 8.99
N HIS A 27 17.01 4.71 9.92
CA HIS A 27 17.94 5.64 10.60
C HIS A 27 18.45 5.14 11.95
N THR A 28 17.84 4.11 12.53
CA THR A 28 18.17 3.62 13.89
C THR A 28 18.82 2.25 13.89
N ASP A 29 18.43 1.34 12.98
CA ASP A 29 18.98 -0.01 12.86
C ASP A 29 18.97 -0.47 11.39
N PRO A 30 19.75 0.18 10.50
CA PRO A 30 19.78 -0.18 9.09
C PRO A 30 20.29 -1.60 8.82
N ALA A 31 21.11 -2.17 9.73
CA ALA A 31 21.57 -3.55 9.60
C ALA A 31 20.41 -4.55 9.67
N ARG A 32 19.42 -4.28 10.53
CA ARG A 32 18.18 -5.08 10.61
C ARG A 32 17.34 -4.93 9.36
N VAL A 33 17.22 -3.72 8.81
CA VAL A 33 16.51 -3.48 7.55
C VAL A 33 17.14 -4.30 6.43
N ARG A 34 18.46 -4.28 6.31
CA ARG A 34 19.21 -5.07 5.33
C ARG A 34 18.95 -6.56 5.46
N ALA A 35 19.08 -7.10 6.66
CA ALA A 35 18.83 -8.52 6.91
C ALA A 35 17.38 -8.91 6.56
N HIS A 36 16.42 -8.02 6.84
CA HIS A 36 15.01 -8.27 6.57
C HIS A 36 14.65 -8.17 5.07
N LEU A 37 15.30 -7.26 4.33
CA LEU A 37 15.19 -7.21 2.86
C LEU A 37 15.63 -8.53 2.22
N LEU A 38 16.76 -9.11 2.66
CA LEU A 38 17.23 -10.39 2.17
C LEU A 38 16.26 -11.54 2.51
N LEU A 39 15.69 -11.52 3.72
CA LEU A 39 14.69 -12.49 4.13
C LEU A 39 13.44 -12.42 3.26
N CYS A 40 12.94 -11.21 2.97
CA CYS A 40 11.77 -11.03 2.09
C CYS A 40 12.09 -11.42 0.64
N ALA A 41 13.25 -11.03 0.11
CA ALA A 41 13.66 -11.44 -1.23
C ALA A 41 13.67 -12.96 -1.41
N ALA A 42 14.08 -13.71 -0.37
CA ALA A 42 14.02 -15.18 -0.35
C ALA A 42 12.57 -15.75 -0.26
N ARG A 43 11.56 -14.91 -0.32
CA ARG A 43 10.13 -15.28 -0.38
C ARG A 43 9.49 -14.88 -1.71
N GLN A 44 10.31 -14.59 -2.71
CA GLN A 44 9.91 -14.31 -4.08
C GLN A 44 10.05 -15.55 -4.95
N PHE A 45 9.14 -15.70 -5.91
CA PHE A 45 9.23 -16.70 -6.99
C PHE A 45 10.00 -16.14 -8.19
N GLU A 46 10.55 -17.03 -9.01
CA GLU A 46 11.30 -16.61 -10.21
C GLU A 46 10.44 -15.79 -11.19
N ALA A 47 9.14 -15.98 -11.20
CA ALA A 47 8.18 -15.22 -11.99
C ALA A 47 8.08 -13.74 -11.58
N GLY A 48 8.59 -13.37 -10.40
CA GLY A 48 8.62 -12.00 -9.89
C GLY A 48 7.58 -11.70 -8.81
N ASP A 49 6.56 -12.54 -8.69
CA ASP A 49 5.58 -12.48 -7.61
C ASP A 49 6.14 -13.04 -6.30
N VAL A 50 5.40 -12.86 -5.21
CA VAL A 50 5.86 -13.17 -3.85
C VAL A 50 4.79 -13.93 -3.08
N LEU A 51 5.18 -14.48 -1.92
CA LEU A 51 4.18 -14.92 -0.95
C LEU A 51 3.48 -13.69 -0.36
N HIS A 52 2.16 -13.69 -0.38
CA HIS A 52 1.37 -12.63 0.26
C HIS A 52 1.60 -12.61 1.78
N TRP A 53 1.61 -13.79 2.39
CA TRP A 53 2.00 -13.98 3.78
C TRP A 53 2.53 -15.41 4.01
N TRP A 54 3.23 -15.61 5.12
CA TRP A 54 3.73 -16.94 5.50
C TRP A 54 3.70 -17.18 7.00
N HIS A 55 3.72 -18.45 7.37
CA HIS A 55 3.95 -18.92 8.73
C HIS A 55 5.37 -19.47 8.85
N PRO A 56 6.21 -18.93 9.72
CA PRO A 56 7.46 -19.59 10.06
C PRO A 56 7.21 -20.99 10.67
N PRO A 57 8.02 -22.01 10.34
CA PRO A 57 9.19 -21.90 9.47
C PRO A 57 8.92 -22.20 8.00
N ALA A 58 7.77 -22.76 7.61
CA ALA A 58 7.75 -23.58 6.43
C ALA A 58 6.65 -23.33 5.38
N ASN A 59 5.55 -22.63 5.67
CA ASN A 59 4.41 -22.51 4.74
C ASN A 59 3.99 -21.06 4.51
N GLY A 60 3.52 -20.76 3.31
CA GLY A 60 2.97 -19.46 2.94
C GLY A 60 1.89 -19.55 1.89
N VAL A 61 1.28 -18.41 1.60
CA VAL A 61 0.24 -18.27 0.58
C VAL A 61 0.75 -17.44 -0.58
N ARG A 62 0.71 -17.99 -1.78
CA ARG A 62 0.91 -17.32 -3.05
C ARG A 62 -0.43 -16.81 -3.56
N THR A 63 -0.53 -15.57 -4.02
CA THR A 63 -1.76 -14.95 -4.51
C THR A 63 -1.50 -14.20 -5.80
N HIS A 64 -2.57 -13.68 -6.42
CA HIS A 64 -2.48 -12.72 -7.53
C HIS A 64 -2.59 -11.25 -7.08
N ILE A 65 -2.43 -10.97 -5.78
CA ILE A 65 -2.35 -9.59 -5.26
C ILE A 65 -1.10 -8.91 -5.81
N THR A 66 -1.26 -7.69 -6.32
CA THR A 66 -0.26 -7.12 -7.24
C THR A 66 0.71 -6.13 -6.60
N ASP A 67 0.36 -5.51 -5.47
CA ASP A 67 1.22 -4.50 -4.83
C ASP A 67 2.31 -5.09 -3.94
N ASP A 68 2.09 -6.28 -3.37
CA ASP A 68 3.01 -6.92 -2.42
C ASP A 68 4.47 -6.89 -2.90
N ARG A 69 4.68 -7.34 -4.13
CA ARG A 69 6.01 -7.48 -4.73
C ARG A 69 6.74 -6.16 -4.91
N LEU A 70 6.01 -5.05 -5.09
CA LEU A 70 6.61 -3.71 -5.29
C LEU A 70 7.19 -3.13 -4.00
N PHE A 71 6.78 -3.62 -2.83
CA PHE A 71 7.38 -3.18 -1.58
C PHE A 71 8.84 -3.63 -1.43
N LEU A 72 9.28 -4.69 -2.12
CA LEU A 72 10.68 -5.09 -2.14
C LEU A 72 11.57 -4.02 -2.79
N PRO A 73 11.39 -3.63 -4.07
CA PRO A 73 12.17 -2.54 -4.67
C PRO A 73 11.96 -1.21 -3.94
N TYR A 74 10.75 -0.91 -3.45
CA TYR A 74 10.47 0.33 -2.73
C TYR A 74 11.32 0.49 -1.46
N VAL A 75 11.37 -0.55 -0.62
CA VAL A 75 12.15 -0.51 0.63
C VAL A 75 13.65 -0.68 0.37
N ALA A 76 14.07 -1.44 -0.65
CA ALA A 76 15.47 -1.52 -1.05
C ALA A 76 16.01 -0.17 -1.53
N LEU A 77 15.22 0.59 -2.30
CA LEU A 77 15.53 1.96 -2.69
C LEU A 77 15.65 2.88 -1.46
N ALA A 78 14.68 2.83 -0.56
CA ALA A 78 14.70 3.63 0.66
C ALA A 78 15.92 3.31 1.55
N TYR A 79 16.29 2.02 1.64
CA TYR A 79 17.48 1.58 2.35
C TYR A 79 18.77 2.15 1.73
N ALA A 80 18.93 1.99 0.42
CA ALA A 80 20.12 2.48 -0.29
C ALA A 80 20.23 4.01 -0.22
N GLU A 81 19.12 4.74 -0.35
CA GLU A 81 19.06 6.20 -0.21
C GLU A 81 19.44 6.67 1.20
N ALA A 82 18.93 6.01 2.24
CA ALA A 82 19.16 6.41 3.62
C ALA A 82 20.57 6.09 4.12
N THR A 83 21.16 4.99 3.63
CA THR A 83 22.44 4.47 4.14
C THR A 83 23.63 4.75 3.24
N GLY A 84 23.39 4.98 1.95
CA GLY A 84 24.43 5.00 0.93
C GLY A 84 25.03 3.62 0.59
N ASP A 85 24.47 2.53 1.15
CA ASP A 85 24.95 1.16 0.94
C ASP A 85 24.46 0.60 -0.41
N ALA A 86 25.21 0.86 -1.48
CA ALA A 86 24.94 0.31 -2.79
C ALA A 86 25.26 -1.20 -2.90
N SER A 87 25.98 -1.79 -1.93
CA SER A 87 26.34 -3.21 -1.97
C SER A 87 25.13 -4.14 -1.82
N ILE A 88 24.00 -3.62 -1.33
CA ILE A 88 22.74 -4.38 -1.24
C ILE A 88 22.32 -4.95 -2.59
N TRP A 89 22.54 -4.20 -3.67
CA TRP A 89 22.14 -4.60 -5.02
C TRP A 89 22.86 -5.85 -5.54
N ASP A 90 24.03 -6.17 -5.00
CA ASP A 90 24.86 -7.29 -5.45
C ASP A 90 24.71 -8.56 -4.60
N VAL A 91 23.95 -8.48 -3.51
CA VAL A 91 23.75 -9.63 -2.63
C VAL A 91 22.86 -10.65 -3.30
N SER A 92 23.39 -11.85 -3.51
CA SER A 92 22.68 -12.96 -4.13
C SER A 92 21.76 -13.63 -3.12
N VAL A 93 20.51 -13.86 -3.53
CA VAL A 93 19.46 -14.49 -2.71
C VAL A 93 18.75 -15.55 -3.55
N PRO A 94 18.40 -16.73 -2.99
CA PRO A 94 17.64 -17.74 -3.69
C PRO A 94 16.18 -17.32 -3.86
N TYR A 95 15.56 -17.80 -4.95
CA TYR A 95 14.11 -17.78 -5.13
C TYR A 95 13.46 -18.98 -4.44
N LEU A 96 12.16 -18.90 -4.21
CA LEU A 96 11.36 -20.05 -3.88
C LEU A 96 11.22 -20.97 -5.10
N GLN A 97 11.12 -22.27 -4.85
CA GLN A 97 10.78 -23.24 -5.87
C GLN A 97 9.42 -22.89 -6.47
N ASP A 98 9.34 -22.85 -7.81
CA ASP A 98 8.11 -22.47 -8.49
C ASP A 98 7.00 -23.50 -8.25
N LYS A 99 5.89 -23.01 -7.74
CA LYS A 99 4.63 -23.76 -7.52
C LYS A 99 3.50 -22.87 -8.03
N PRO A 100 3.08 -23.02 -9.30
CA PRO A 100 2.05 -22.17 -9.88
C PRO A 100 0.72 -22.35 -9.15
N ILE A 101 -0.04 -21.25 -9.05
CA ILE A 101 -1.41 -21.28 -8.57
C ILE A 101 -2.23 -22.14 -9.56
N PRO A 102 -3.00 -23.14 -9.10
CA PRO A 102 -3.82 -23.96 -10.00
C PRO A 102 -4.81 -23.13 -10.81
N GLU A 103 -5.07 -23.56 -12.04
CA GLU A 103 -6.05 -22.88 -12.90
C GLU A 103 -7.42 -22.77 -12.21
N GLY A 104 -7.98 -21.56 -12.19
CA GLY A 104 -9.25 -21.22 -11.53
C GLY A 104 -9.17 -21.05 -10.00
N ALA A 105 -7.99 -21.28 -9.39
CA ALA A 105 -7.76 -20.94 -7.98
C ALA A 105 -7.27 -19.48 -7.84
N ARG A 106 -7.61 -18.85 -6.73
CA ARG A 106 -7.15 -17.47 -6.42
C ARG A 106 -5.86 -17.44 -5.62
N ASP A 107 -5.57 -18.52 -4.92
CA ASP A 107 -4.38 -18.64 -4.07
C ASP A 107 -3.86 -20.08 -4.01
N LEU A 108 -2.66 -20.20 -3.48
CA LEU A 108 -2.03 -21.50 -3.20
C LEU A 108 -1.32 -21.44 -1.84
N TYR A 109 -1.81 -22.17 -0.86
CA TYR A 109 -1.08 -22.45 0.37
C TYR A 109 -0.06 -23.56 0.15
N CYS A 110 1.22 -23.22 0.23
CA CYS A 110 2.31 -24.15 -0.12
C CYS A 110 3.48 -24.08 0.85
N ALA A 111 4.31 -25.14 0.83
CA ALA A 111 5.59 -25.15 1.53
C ALA A 111 6.56 -24.17 0.87
N MET A 112 7.34 -23.46 1.71
CA MET A 112 8.41 -22.56 1.30
C MET A 112 9.69 -23.35 1.07
N GLU A 113 9.82 -23.96 -0.09
CA GLU A 113 11.01 -24.68 -0.50
C GLU A 113 11.92 -23.74 -1.30
N GLU A 114 13.20 -23.73 -0.96
CA GLU A 114 14.21 -22.94 -1.67
C GLU A 114 14.47 -23.57 -3.05
N GLY A 115 14.46 -22.73 -4.09
CA GLY A 115 14.80 -23.14 -5.45
C GLY A 115 16.31 -23.16 -5.68
N GLU A 116 16.73 -23.71 -6.81
CA GLU A 116 18.14 -23.78 -7.18
C GLU A 116 18.71 -22.43 -7.68
N LYS A 117 17.84 -21.57 -8.20
CA LYS A 117 18.23 -20.28 -8.78
C LYS A 117 18.43 -19.22 -7.72
N GLN A 118 19.56 -18.54 -7.80
CA GLN A 118 19.92 -17.38 -6.98
C GLN A 118 20.29 -16.21 -7.89
N GLU A 119 19.83 -15.04 -7.56
CA GLU A 119 20.17 -13.80 -8.28
C GLU A 119 20.44 -12.65 -7.30
N PRO A 120 21.12 -11.58 -7.73
CA PRO A 120 21.29 -10.37 -6.92
C PRO A 120 19.95 -9.70 -6.60
N ILE A 121 19.86 -8.99 -5.45
CA ILE A 121 18.70 -8.20 -5.06
C ILE A 121 18.25 -7.25 -6.18
N TYR A 122 19.19 -6.71 -6.96
CA TYR A 122 18.86 -5.91 -8.13
C TYR A 122 17.89 -6.64 -9.07
N LEU A 123 18.16 -7.92 -9.39
CA LEU A 123 17.32 -8.71 -10.28
C LEU A 123 16.01 -9.15 -9.61
N HIS A 124 16.00 -9.41 -8.30
CA HIS A 124 14.76 -9.61 -7.55
C HIS A 124 13.83 -8.40 -7.68
N CYS A 125 14.37 -7.19 -7.50
CA CYS A 125 13.62 -5.95 -7.66
C CYS A 125 13.15 -5.74 -9.11
N ALA A 126 14.02 -5.99 -10.09
CA ALA A 126 13.69 -5.89 -11.51
C ALA A 126 12.52 -6.83 -11.89
N ARG A 127 12.55 -8.10 -11.44
CA ARG A 127 11.47 -9.07 -11.68
C ARG A 127 10.15 -8.63 -11.04
N ALA A 128 10.19 -8.11 -9.82
CA ALA A 128 9.00 -7.57 -9.14
C ALA A 128 8.38 -6.41 -9.93
N ILE A 129 9.18 -5.52 -10.45
CA ILE A 129 8.74 -4.40 -11.32
C ILE A 129 8.16 -4.96 -12.62
N GLU A 130 8.91 -5.78 -13.35
CA GLU A 130 8.53 -6.33 -14.65
C GLU A 130 7.23 -7.15 -14.58
N CYS A 131 7.04 -7.92 -13.52
CA CYS A 131 5.81 -8.68 -13.26
C CYS A 131 4.58 -7.76 -13.00
N THR A 132 4.80 -6.47 -12.68
CA THR A 132 3.73 -5.50 -12.47
C THR A 132 3.44 -4.64 -13.72
N LEU A 133 4.28 -4.72 -14.76
CA LEU A 133 4.10 -3.98 -16.02
C LEU A 133 3.07 -4.65 -16.95
N ALA A 134 1.94 -5.05 -16.39
CA ALA A 134 0.78 -5.56 -17.12
C ALA A 134 -0.35 -4.53 -17.01
N PHE A 135 -0.82 -4.02 -18.15
CA PHE A 135 -1.74 -2.90 -18.21
C PHE A 135 -3.06 -3.29 -18.86
N GLY A 136 -4.14 -2.66 -18.40
CA GLY A 136 -5.47 -2.78 -18.99
C GLY A 136 -5.76 -1.72 -20.06
N PRO A 137 -7.03 -1.59 -20.47
CA PRO A 137 -7.43 -0.70 -21.57
C PRO A 137 -7.16 0.79 -21.34
N HIS A 138 -7.11 1.23 -20.08
CA HIS A 138 -6.82 2.62 -19.73
C HIS A 138 -5.31 2.90 -19.56
N GLY A 139 -4.45 1.91 -19.83
CA GLY A 139 -3.02 2.04 -19.64
C GLY A 139 -2.60 2.05 -18.14
N LEU A 140 -3.47 1.60 -17.26
CA LEU A 140 -3.23 1.47 -15.84
C LEU A 140 -2.89 0.01 -15.48
N PRO A 141 -2.12 -0.25 -14.41
CA PRO A 141 -1.74 -1.62 -14.07
C PRO A 141 -2.95 -2.45 -13.64
N LEU A 142 -2.93 -3.72 -14.04
CA LEU A 142 -3.94 -4.70 -13.62
C LEU A 142 -3.88 -4.91 -12.11
N MET A 143 -5.05 -4.93 -11.47
CA MET A 143 -5.18 -5.04 -10.02
C MET A 143 -5.04 -6.47 -9.51
N GLY A 144 -5.33 -7.48 -10.36
CA GLY A 144 -5.33 -8.89 -9.95
C GLY A 144 -6.39 -9.18 -8.88
N ASP A 145 -6.05 -10.02 -7.91
CA ASP A 145 -6.96 -10.34 -6.79
C ASP A 145 -6.96 -9.26 -5.68
N GLY A 146 -6.38 -8.11 -5.95
CA GLY A 146 -6.33 -6.96 -5.05
C GLY A 146 -5.01 -6.19 -5.18
N ASP A 147 -5.02 -5.02 -4.60
CA ASP A 147 -3.84 -4.20 -4.34
C ASP A 147 -3.71 -4.01 -2.82
N TRP A 148 -3.21 -2.85 -2.35
CA TRP A 148 -3.09 -2.56 -0.91
C TRP A 148 -4.38 -2.81 -0.12
N ASN A 149 -5.55 -2.62 -0.73
CA ASN A 149 -6.82 -2.93 -0.12
C ASN A 149 -7.27 -4.35 -0.50
N ASP A 150 -6.87 -5.34 0.31
CA ASP A 150 -7.25 -6.75 0.13
C ASP A 150 -8.77 -6.95 0.08
N GLY A 151 -9.53 -6.02 0.68
CA GLY A 151 -10.99 -6.07 0.68
C GLY A 151 -11.65 -5.73 -0.65
N MET A 152 -10.90 -5.13 -1.59
CA MET A 152 -11.35 -4.87 -2.96
C MET A 152 -10.98 -6.02 -3.91
N ASP A 153 -11.09 -7.25 -3.42
CA ASP A 153 -10.60 -8.47 -4.06
C ASP A 153 -11.35 -8.91 -5.32
N ARG A 154 -12.39 -8.18 -5.73
CA ARG A 154 -13.16 -8.45 -6.94
C ARG A 154 -13.00 -7.38 -8.02
N VAL A 155 -12.46 -6.23 -7.68
CA VAL A 155 -12.31 -5.10 -8.62
C VAL A 155 -11.41 -5.46 -9.79
N GLY A 156 -10.34 -6.22 -9.55
CA GLY A 156 -9.39 -6.65 -10.57
C GLY A 156 -9.79 -7.86 -11.40
N GLU A 157 -10.93 -8.51 -11.09
CA GLU A 157 -11.42 -9.65 -11.85
C GLU A 157 -11.57 -9.30 -13.35
N ASP A 158 -11.27 -10.25 -14.22
CA ASP A 158 -11.36 -10.13 -15.68
C ASP A 158 -10.55 -8.96 -16.29
N GLY A 159 -9.59 -8.40 -15.56
CA GLY A 159 -8.70 -7.34 -16.06
C GLY A 159 -9.01 -5.94 -15.54
N GLY A 160 -9.61 -5.81 -14.37
CA GLY A 160 -9.77 -4.53 -13.68
C GLY A 160 -8.42 -3.89 -13.33
N GLU A 161 -8.40 -2.54 -13.30
CA GLU A 161 -7.19 -1.73 -13.21
C GLU A 161 -7.15 -0.90 -11.93
N SER A 162 -5.97 -0.73 -11.33
CA SER A 162 -5.77 0.10 -10.13
C SER A 162 -5.07 1.42 -10.45
N VAL A 163 -5.75 2.54 -10.17
CA VAL A 163 -5.17 3.88 -10.25
C VAL A 163 -4.10 4.08 -9.19
N TRP A 164 -4.36 3.64 -7.93
CA TRP A 164 -3.38 3.74 -6.86
C TRP A 164 -2.11 2.93 -7.14
N LEU A 165 -2.24 1.70 -7.62
CA LEU A 165 -1.08 0.87 -7.97
C LEU A 165 -0.23 1.54 -9.07
N GLY A 166 -0.90 2.22 -10.03
CA GLY A 166 -0.22 3.03 -11.03
C GLY A 166 0.65 4.13 -10.41
N MET A 167 0.14 4.84 -9.42
CA MET A 167 0.91 5.88 -8.70
C MET A 167 2.09 5.29 -7.92
N PHE A 168 1.89 4.15 -7.26
CA PHE A 168 2.95 3.44 -6.56
C PHE A 168 4.03 2.96 -7.53
N LEU A 169 3.63 2.40 -8.66
CA LEU A 169 4.55 1.93 -9.70
C LEU A 169 5.35 3.10 -10.32
N VAL A 170 4.73 4.27 -10.53
CA VAL A 170 5.44 5.48 -10.99
C VAL A 170 6.55 5.87 -10.03
N ASP A 171 6.32 5.85 -8.70
CA ASP A 171 7.35 6.17 -7.71
C ASP A 171 8.50 5.17 -7.78
N VAL A 172 8.19 3.88 -7.81
CA VAL A 172 9.19 2.81 -7.90
C VAL A 172 10.01 2.91 -9.19
N LEU A 173 9.36 3.03 -10.35
CA LEU A 173 10.03 3.14 -11.65
C LEU A 173 10.94 4.36 -11.73
N SER A 174 10.45 5.53 -11.30
CA SER A 174 11.22 6.79 -11.36
C SER A 174 12.48 6.74 -10.50
N ARG A 175 12.46 6.00 -9.40
CA ARG A 175 13.60 5.83 -8.49
C ARG A 175 14.50 4.68 -8.88
N PHE A 176 13.99 3.62 -9.51
CA PHE A 176 14.76 2.43 -9.87
C PHE A 176 15.48 2.58 -11.22
N ALA A 177 14.93 3.35 -12.17
CA ALA A 177 15.58 3.61 -13.47
C ALA A 177 17.01 4.18 -13.33
N PRO A 178 17.30 5.17 -12.45
CA PRO A 178 18.66 5.62 -12.18
C PRO A 178 19.59 4.52 -11.63
N ILE A 179 19.07 3.60 -10.82
CA ILE A 179 19.86 2.47 -10.30
C ILE A 179 20.25 1.54 -11.44
N ALA A 180 19.31 1.23 -12.35
CA ALA A 180 19.60 0.43 -13.53
C ALA A 180 20.69 1.07 -14.41
N ALA A 181 20.59 2.38 -14.67
CA ALA A 181 21.61 3.14 -15.43
C ALA A 181 22.99 3.11 -14.75
N GLN A 182 23.06 3.32 -13.43
CA GLN A 182 24.32 3.26 -12.67
C GLN A 182 24.97 1.88 -12.73
N ARG A 183 24.19 0.82 -12.93
CA ARG A 183 24.66 -0.55 -13.06
C ARG A 183 25.00 -0.94 -14.51
N GLY A 184 24.85 -0.03 -15.46
CA GLY A 184 25.08 -0.29 -16.89
C GLY A 184 23.96 -1.10 -17.55
N ASP A 185 22.79 -1.22 -16.92
CA ASP A 185 21.60 -1.85 -17.51
C ASP A 185 20.76 -0.79 -18.22
N ASP A 186 21.33 -0.24 -19.30
CA ASP A 186 20.73 0.86 -20.07
C ASP A 186 19.38 0.47 -20.68
N VAL A 187 19.19 -0.81 -20.99
CA VAL A 187 17.93 -1.33 -21.56
C VAL A 187 16.79 -1.18 -20.52
N ARG A 188 17.00 -1.66 -19.29
CA ARG A 188 16.02 -1.50 -18.21
C ARG A 188 15.85 -0.05 -17.81
N ALA A 189 16.92 0.73 -17.74
CA ALA A 189 16.86 2.15 -17.41
C ALA A 189 15.95 2.92 -18.39
N ALA A 190 16.14 2.72 -19.70
CA ALA A 190 15.31 3.33 -20.72
C ALA A 190 13.85 2.84 -20.67
N HIS A 191 13.66 1.53 -20.50
CA HIS A 191 12.32 0.92 -20.40
C HIS A 191 11.54 1.46 -19.19
N TYR A 192 12.15 1.50 -18.00
CA TYR A 192 11.49 1.98 -16.79
C TYR A 192 11.19 3.48 -16.84
N THR A 193 12.07 4.28 -17.45
CA THR A 193 11.81 5.71 -17.68
C THR A 193 10.61 5.89 -18.60
N ALA A 194 10.56 5.21 -19.74
CA ALA A 194 9.46 5.29 -20.69
C ALA A 194 8.14 4.79 -20.06
N SER A 195 8.19 3.69 -19.31
CA SER A 195 7.01 3.15 -18.62
C SER A 195 6.46 4.13 -17.56
N ALA A 196 7.34 4.80 -16.80
CA ALA A 196 6.93 5.81 -15.84
C ALA A 196 6.25 7.01 -16.51
N GLU A 197 6.77 7.48 -17.65
CA GLU A 197 6.17 8.58 -18.42
C GLU A 197 4.81 8.21 -19.00
N GLN A 198 4.70 7.04 -19.63
CA GLN A 198 3.44 6.52 -20.16
C GLN A 198 2.38 6.37 -19.07
N LEU A 199 2.78 5.82 -17.92
CA LEU A 199 1.88 5.62 -16.80
C LEU A 199 1.44 6.94 -16.16
N ARG A 200 2.33 7.96 -16.08
CA ARG A 200 1.94 9.32 -15.68
C ARG A 200 0.87 9.89 -16.61
N ALA A 201 1.06 9.75 -17.93
CA ALA A 201 0.07 10.22 -18.90
C ALA A 201 -1.29 9.50 -18.73
N ALA A 202 -1.30 8.19 -18.56
CA ALA A 202 -2.49 7.40 -18.31
C ALA A 202 -3.21 7.81 -17.00
N LEU A 203 -2.45 8.08 -15.94
CA LEU A 203 -3.01 8.55 -14.67
C LEU A 203 -3.66 9.93 -14.79
N GLU A 204 -3.10 10.84 -15.59
CA GLU A 204 -3.71 12.15 -15.83
C GLU A 204 -4.93 12.06 -16.75
N GLU A 205 -4.92 11.19 -17.75
CA GLU A 205 -6.01 11.04 -18.72
C GLU A 205 -7.18 10.24 -18.15
N ALA A 206 -6.91 9.03 -17.65
CA ALA A 206 -7.93 8.11 -17.16
C ALA A 206 -8.12 8.18 -15.64
N GLY A 207 -7.07 8.46 -14.87
CA GLY A 207 -7.16 8.53 -13.41
C GLY A 207 -7.88 9.77 -12.90
N TRP A 208 -7.71 10.93 -13.52
CA TRP A 208 -8.30 12.20 -13.06
C TRP A 208 -9.79 12.32 -13.36
N ASP A 209 -10.61 12.70 -12.37
CA ASP A 209 -12.07 12.87 -12.49
C ASP A 209 -12.52 14.36 -12.44
N GLY A 210 -11.59 15.28 -12.64
CA GLY A 210 -11.87 16.73 -12.67
C GLY A 210 -11.91 17.39 -11.29
N ALA A 211 -11.85 16.62 -10.20
CA ALA A 211 -11.76 17.13 -8.83
C ALA A 211 -10.86 16.28 -7.92
N TRP A 212 -10.71 15.01 -8.24
CA TRP A 212 -9.82 14.07 -7.57
C TRP A 212 -9.49 12.88 -8.46
N TYR A 213 -8.53 12.04 -8.09
CA TYR A 213 -8.20 10.82 -8.82
C TYR A 213 -9.14 9.67 -8.44
N ARG A 214 -9.58 8.92 -9.45
CA ARG A 214 -10.35 7.68 -9.28
C ARG A 214 -9.54 6.65 -8.47
N ARG A 215 -10.23 5.63 -7.97
CA ARG A 215 -9.59 4.53 -7.24
C ARG A 215 -9.16 3.40 -8.17
N ALA A 216 -10.05 3.00 -9.07
CA ALA A 216 -9.88 1.84 -9.91
C ALA A 216 -10.88 1.83 -11.08
N TYR A 217 -10.69 0.89 -11.99
CA TYR A 217 -11.65 0.52 -13.03
C TYR A 217 -11.97 -0.96 -12.96
N PHE A 218 -13.23 -1.31 -13.07
CA PHE A 218 -13.67 -2.67 -13.32
C PHE A 218 -13.39 -3.07 -14.78
N ALA A 219 -13.36 -4.37 -15.08
CA ALA A 219 -13.13 -4.87 -16.45
C ALA A 219 -14.16 -4.39 -17.48
N ASN A 220 -15.38 -4.04 -17.06
CA ASN A 220 -16.43 -3.48 -17.91
C ASN A 220 -16.24 -1.98 -18.20
N GLY A 221 -15.17 -1.34 -17.69
CA GLY A 221 -14.86 0.07 -17.85
C GLY A 221 -15.57 1.01 -16.85
N GLU A 222 -16.40 0.49 -15.95
CA GLU A 222 -16.95 1.30 -14.86
C GLU A 222 -15.86 1.72 -13.88
N SER A 223 -15.88 2.99 -13.45
CA SER A 223 -14.89 3.52 -12.50
C SER A 223 -15.38 3.45 -11.06
N LEU A 224 -14.46 3.13 -10.16
CA LEU A 224 -14.61 3.27 -8.72
C LEU A 224 -13.81 4.51 -8.23
N GLY A 225 -14.32 5.21 -7.22
CA GLY A 225 -13.67 6.42 -6.72
C GLY A 225 -13.95 7.66 -7.56
N SER A 226 -15.02 7.67 -8.32
CA SER A 226 -15.49 8.76 -9.18
C SER A 226 -16.65 9.51 -8.52
N ARG A 227 -16.83 10.78 -8.89
CA ARG A 227 -17.98 11.61 -8.48
C ARG A 227 -19.34 10.98 -8.80
N GLY A 228 -19.37 10.09 -9.79
CA GLY A 228 -20.57 9.35 -10.16
C GLY A 228 -20.82 8.08 -9.35
N SER A 229 -19.87 7.63 -8.54
CA SER A 229 -20.00 6.41 -7.74
C SER A 229 -20.93 6.61 -6.55
N ALA A 230 -21.90 5.71 -6.37
CA ALA A 230 -22.84 5.78 -5.24
C ALA A 230 -22.20 5.51 -3.89
N ALA A 231 -21.20 4.63 -3.85
CA ALA A 231 -20.31 4.37 -2.71
C ALA A 231 -18.86 4.55 -3.17
N CYS A 232 -17.95 4.78 -2.26
CA CYS A 232 -16.54 5.05 -2.56
C CYS A 232 -16.40 6.09 -3.70
N ALA A 233 -17.10 7.23 -3.60
CA ALA A 233 -16.97 8.30 -4.59
C ALA A 233 -15.60 8.95 -4.55
N ILE A 234 -14.96 8.98 -3.39
CA ILE A 234 -13.57 9.38 -3.21
C ILE A 234 -12.85 8.37 -2.31
N ASP A 235 -11.62 8.02 -2.65
CA ASP A 235 -10.73 7.13 -1.89
C ASP A 235 -9.43 7.86 -1.54
N LEU A 236 -8.95 7.69 -0.32
CA LEU A 236 -7.80 8.41 0.24
C LEU A 236 -6.49 8.03 -0.44
N LEU A 237 -6.34 6.76 -0.84
CA LEU A 237 -5.08 6.23 -1.39
C LEU A 237 -4.62 7.01 -2.60
N SER A 238 -5.49 7.16 -3.59
CA SER A 238 -5.18 7.85 -4.83
C SER A 238 -4.84 9.34 -4.58
N GLN A 239 -5.55 10.00 -3.66
CA GLN A 239 -5.30 11.42 -3.38
C GLN A 239 -3.97 11.64 -2.67
N ALA A 240 -3.64 10.80 -1.70
CA ALA A 240 -2.36 10.89 -0.99
C ALA A 240 -1.18 10.55 -1.91
N TRP A 241 -1.30 9.49 -2.70
CA TRP A 241 -0.22 9.05 -3.58
C TRP A 241 -0.02 9.93 -4.81
N ALA A 242 -1.04 10.66 -5.28
CA ALA A 242 -0.87 11.69 -6.29
C ALA A 242 0.17 12.75 -5.87
N ALA A 243 0.15 13.16 -4.59
CA ALA A 243 1.13 14.08 -4.04
C ALA A 243 2.49 13.41 -3.78
N ILE A 244 2.51 12.17 -3.36
CA ILE A 244 3.74 11.42 -3.07
C ILE A 244 4.55 11.20 -4.34
N CYS A 245 3.92 10.78 -5.44
CA CYS A 245 4.57 10.55 -6.73
C CYS A 245 4.63 11.78 -7.65
N GLY A 246 4.02 12.91 -7.26
CA GLY A 246 4.13 14.20 -7.94
C GLY A 246 3.35 14.29 -9.25
N LEU A 247 2.05 13.95 -9.24
CA LEU A 247 1.14 14.13 -10.37
C LEU A 247 0.71 15.59 -10.52
N ALA A 248 0.20 15.97 -11.70
CA ALA A 248 -0.13 17.36 -12.04
C ALA A 248 -1.22 17.93 -11.14
N HIS A 249 -2.26 17.15 -10.82
CA HIS A 249 -3.39 17.57 -9.98
C HIS A 249 -3.25 17.17 -8.51
N ALA A 250 -2.01 16.96 -8.04
CA ALA A 250 -1.73 16.53 -6.67
C ALA A 250 -2.29 17.49 -5.61
N GLN A 251 -2.25 18.80 -5.89
CA GLN A 251 -2.75 19.83 -4.97
C GLN A 251 -4.27 19.77 -4.85
N GLU A 252 -4.98 19.69 -5.96
CA GLU A 252 -6.44 19.62 -6.01
C GLU A 252 -6.96 18.33 -5.39
N ALA A 253 -6.27 17.22 -5.65
CA ALA A 253 -6.56 15.91 -5.06
C ALA A 253 -6.40 15.94 -3.54
N PHE A 254 -5.31 16.52 -3.03
CA PHE A 254 -5.07 16.70 -1.61
C PHE A 254 -6.17 17.57 -0.96
N ASP A 255 -6.51 18.70 -1.57
CA ASP A 255 -7.53 19.63 -1.05
C ASP A 255 -8.90 18.94 -1.01
N SER A 256 -9.24 18.13 -2.01
CA SER A 256 -10.46 17.30 -2.02
C SER A 256 -10.47 16.28 -0.89
N ALA A 257 -9.35 15.58 -0.64
CA ALA A 257 -9.22 14.65 0.49
C ALA A 257 -9.39 15.37 1.84
N MET A 258 -8.76 16.52 2.03
CA MET A 258 -8.90 17.32 3.24
C MET A 258 -10.33 17.81 3.48
N ALA A 259 -11.06 18.14 2.40
CA ALA A 259 -12.45 18.59 2.48
C ALA A 259 -13.45 17.46 2.75
N LEU A 260 -13.27 16.30 2.11
CA LEU A 260 -14.29 15.25 2.06
C LEU A 260 -14.00 14.07 3.00
N LEU A 261 -12.73 13.80 3.31
CA LEU A 261 -12.32 12.63 4.10
C LEU A 261 -11.87 12.98 5.53
N VAL A 262 -11.38 14.21 5.77
CA VAL A 262 -10.97 14.63 7.11
C VAL A 262 -12.19 15.04 7.95
N ASN A 263 -12.49 14.26 8.96
CA ASN A 263 -13.57 14.53 9.92
C ASN A 263 -13.00 15.18 11.18
N ARG A 264 -13.01 16.52 11.21
CA ARG A 264 -12.45 17.33 12.30
C ARG A 264 -13.22 17.18 13.60
N GLU A 265 -14.55 17.01 13.53
CA GLU A 265 -15.41 16.83 14.71
C GLU A 265 -15.00 15.57 15.49
N ASN A 266 -14.67 14.51 14.77
CA ASN A 266 -14.32 13.22 15.34
C ASN A 266 -12.82 12.96 15.41
N GLY A 267 -11.97 13.85 14.88
CA GLY A 267 -10.51 13.73 14.90
C GLY A 267 -10.03 12.50 14.13
N LEU A 268 -10.55 12.27 12.93
CA LEU A 268 -10.19 11.10 12.12
C LEU A 268 -10.17 11.41 10.62
N VAL A 269 -9.47 10.56 9.85
CA VAL A 269 -9.37 10.62 8.40
C VAL A 269 -10.00 9.37 7.80
N ARG A 270 -11.10 9.49 7.07
CA ARG A 270 -11.77 8.35 6.44
C ARG A 270 -10.94 7.80 5.28
N LEU A 271 -10.95 6.47 5.13
CA LEU A 271 -10.30 5.83 3.98
C LEU A 271 -11.04 6.12 2.67
N LEU A 272 -12.37 6.10 2.71
CA LEU A 272 -13.22 6.39 1.56
C LEU A 272 -14.56 7.02 2.01
N ALA A 273 -15.25 7.66 1.07
CA ALA A 273 -16.58 8.22 1.29
C ALA A 273 -17.40 8.26 -0.02
N PRO A 274 -18.73 8.01 0.03
CA PRO A 274 -19.47 7.36 1.13
C PRO A 274 -19.01 5.90 1.32
N PRO A 275 -19.21 5.31 2.49
CA PRO A 275 -18.96 3.89 2.70
C PRO A 275 -19.98 3.02 1.93
N PHE A 276 -19.65 1.75 1.73
CA PHE A 276 -20.60 0.74 1.24
C PHE A 276 -21.60 0.42 2.35
N GLU A 277 -22.87 0.74 2.14
CA GLU A 277 -23.93 0.46 3.13
C GLU A 277 -24.50 -0.95 3.02
N ARG A 278 -24.26 -1.60 1.89
CA ARG A 278 -24.71 -2.97 1.60
C ARG A 278 -23.59 -3.76 0.95
N PRO A 279 -23.57 -5.08 1.15
CA PRO A 279 -22.66 -5.95 0.41
C PRO A 279 -22.78 -5.74 -1.10
N ASP A 280 -21.63 -5.54 -1.75
CA ASP A 280 -21.49 -5.44 -3.20
C ASP A 280 -20.46 -6.48 -3.65
N ALA A 281 -20.98 -7.53 -4.29
CA ALA A 281 -20.13 -8.64 -4.75
C ALA A 281 -19.11 -8.23 -5.81
N ASN A 282 -19.33 -7.14 -6.54
CA ASN A 282 -18.41 -6.69 -7.58
C ASN A 282 -17.17 -6.02 -7.02
N VAL A 283 -17.29 -5.43 -5.81
CA VAL A 283 -16.15 -4.77 -5.16
C VAL A 283 -15.35 -5.75 -4.30
N GLY A 284 -16.03 -6.69 -3.66
CA GLY A 284 -15.41 -7.68 -2.80
C GLY A 284 -15.78 -7.53 -1.31
N TYR A 285 -15.02 -8.19 -0.44
CA TYR A 285 -15.40 -8.33 0.97
C TYR A 285 -15.27 -7.04 1.79
N ILE A 286 -14.65 -5.99 1.28
CA ILE A 286 -14.65 -4.67 1.92
C ILE A 286 -16.09 -4.19 2.21
N SER A 287 -17.02 -4.47 1.30
CA SER A 287 -18.43 -4.10 1.43
C SER A 287 -19.18 -4.90 2.50
N ASN A 288 -18.60 -5.99 3.03
CA ASN A 288 -19.16 -6.77 4.13
C ASN A 288 -18.80 -6.20 5.52
N TYR A 289 -17.84 -5.28 5.61
CA TYR A 289 -17.59 -4.56 6.85
C TYR A 289 -18.70 -3.52 7.09
N LEU A 290 -19.01 -3.28 8.35
CA LEU A 290 -19.96 -2.21 8.70
C LEU A 290 -19.48 -0.87 8.16
N ALA A 291 -20.40 -0.10 7.59
CA ALA A 291 -20.13 1.25 7.12
C ALA A 291 -19.50 2.10 8.24
N GLY A 292 -18.36 2.73 7.94
CA GLY A 292 -17.59 3.52 8.90
C GLY A 292 -16.65 2.71 9.81
N VAL A 293 -16.41 1.43 9.51
CA VAL A 293 -15.49 0.55 10.26
C VAL A 293 -14.43 -0.02 9.33
N ARG A 294 -13.18 -0.08 9.81
CA ARG A 294 -12.03 -0.58 9.04
C ARG A 294 -11.91 0.14 7.69
N GLU A 295 -11.63 -0.64 6.64
CA GLU A 295 -11.46 -0.13 5.27
C GLU A 295 -12.77 0.42 4.68
N ASN A 296 -13.94 0.02 5.18
CA ASN A 296 -15.23 0.52 4.69
C ASN A 296 -15.59 1.89 5.28
N GLY A 297 -14.80 2.91 4.97
CA GLY A 297 -15.07 4.30 5.34
C GLY A 297 -14.77 4.67 6.79
N GLY A 298 -14.14 3.77 7.57
CA GLY A 298 -13.44 4.12 8.80
C GLY A 298 -12.13 4.86 8.51
N GLN A 299 -11.41 5.32 9.53
CA GLN A 299 -10.01 5.65 9.35
C GLN A 299 -9.24 4.33 9.29
N TYR A 300 -8.51 4.10 8.22
CA TYR A 300 -7.42 3.15 8.22
C TYR A 300 -6.14 3.95 8.39
N THR A 301 -5.52 3.84 9.57
CA THR A 301 -4.49 4.80 10.01
C THR A 301 -3.25 4.79 9.13
N HIS A 302 -2.96 3.67 8.50
CA HIS A 302 -1.91 3.52 7.51
C HIS A 302 -2.10 4.51 6.33
N ALA A 303 -3.27 4.52 5.70
CA ALA A 303 -3.58 5.45 4.61
C ALA A 303 -3.65 6.91 5.10
N ALA A 304 -4.13 7.13 6.33
CA ALA A 304 -4.14 8.46 6.94
C ALA A 304 -2.72 9.01 7.15
N ALA A 305 -1.74 8.16 7.48
CA ALA A 305 -0.33 8.54 7.53
C ALA A 305 0.22 8.93 6.14
N TRP A 306 -0.27 8.31 5.07
CA TRP A 306 0.09 8.74 3.71
C TRP A 306 -0.47 10.12 3.36
N LEU A 307 -1.66 10.50 3.85
CA LEU A 307 -2.16 11.87 3.68
C LEU A 307 -1.28 12.89 4.41
N LEU A 308 -0.79 12.55 5.62
CA LEU A 308 0.19 13.36 6.33
C LEU A 308 1.48 13.52 5.52
N ARG A 309 2.00 12.42 4.95
CA ARG A 309 3.17 12.46 4.07
C ARG A 309 2.92 13.33 2.83
N ALA A 310 1.73 13.26 2.24
CA ALA A 310 1.32 14.11 1.13
C ALA A 310 1.34 15.61 1.52
N ALA A 311 0.85 15.97 2.71
CA ALA A 311 0.93 17.33 3.23
C ALA A 311 2.39 17.81 3.33
N CYS A 312 3.29 16.96 3.81
CA CYS A 312 4.73 17.27 3.88
C CYS A 312 5.34 17.46 2.47
N ARG A 313 4.99 16.60 1.51
CA ARG A 313 5.45 16.71 0.11
C ARG A 313 4.99 18.01 -0.54
N LEU A 314 3.75 18.42 -0.28
CA LEU A 314 3.16 19.66 -0.77
C LEU A 314 3.55 20.89 0.06
N LYS A 315 4.41 20.73 1.08
CA LYS A 315 4.89 21.80 1.99
C LYS A 315 3.75 22.51 2.72
N LYS A 316 2.66 21.81 3.04
CA LYS A 316 1.50 22.30 3.78
C LYS A 316 1.68 22.07 5.27
N ALA A 317 2.52 22.86 5.93
CA ALA A 317 2.92 22.65 7.33
C ALA A 317 1.73 22.61 8.31
N ASP A 318 0.76 23.53 8.16
CA ASP A 318 -0.41 23.58 9.04
C ASP A 318 -1.29 22.33 8.89
N CYS A 319 -1.51 21.87 7.65
CA CYS A 319 -2.24 20.61 7.41
C CYS A 319 -1.48 19.39 7.96
N ALA A 320 -0.16 19.36 7.81
CA ALA A 320 0.67 18.30 8.37
C ALA A 320 0.58 18.25 9.90
N GLN A 321 0.64 19.41 10.56
CA GLN A 321 0.47 19.51 12.01
C GLN A 321 -0.94 19.10 12.46
N GLU A 322 -1.99 19.51 11.74
CA GLU A 322 -3.37 19.11 12.01
C GLU A 322 -3.52 17.58 11.91
N LEU A 323 -3.09 16.99 10.79
CA LEU A 323 -3.16 15.55 10.56
C LEU A 323 -2.35 14.76 11.59
N PHE A 324 -1.13 15.20 11.90
CA PHE A 324 -0.32 14.56 12.95
C PHE A 324 -1.05 14.55 14.30
N SER A 325 -1.66 15.68 14.68
CA SER A 325 -2.42 15.78 15.93
C SER A 325 -3.63 14.85 15.96
N MET A 326 -4.27 14.63 14.80
CA MET A 326 -5.39 13.67 14.67
C MET A 326 -4.96 12.22 14.75
N LEU A 327 -3.74 11.89 14.29
CA LEU A 327 -3.25 10.52 14.26
C LEU A 327 -2.52 10.12 15.55
N ASN A 328 -1.94 11.08 16.26
CA ASN A 328 -1.14 10.83 17.45
C ASN A 328 -2.00 10.25 18.59
N PRO A 329 -1.70 9.06 19.10
CA PRO A 329 -2.46 8.44 20.19
C PRO A 329 -2.47 9.26 21.48
N ILE A 330 -1.43 10.07 21.74
CA ILE A 330 -1.36 10.96 22.90
C ILE A 330 -2.49 12.00 22.85
N SER A 331 -2.76 12.58 21.67
CA SER A 331 -3.86 13.54 21.48
C SER A 331 -5.24 12.91 21.72
N HIS A 332 -5.37 11.61 21.52
CA HIS A 332 -6.60 10.86 21.80
C HIS A 332 -6.77 10.45 23.26
N ALA A 333 -5.77 10.70 24.10
CA ALA A 333 -5.74 10.30 25.51
C ALA A 333 -5.38 11.46 26.47
N ASP A 334 -5.40 12.70 26.00
CA ASP A 334 -5.01 13.92 26.73
C ASP A 334 -6.05 14.34 27.78
N SER A 335 -7.26 13.83 27.71
CA SER A 335 -8.34 14.10 28.67
C SER A 335 -9.16 12.84 28.95
N THR A 336 -9.89 12.85 30.06
CA THR A 336 -10.82 11.74 30.41
C THR A 336 -11.88 11.55 29.32
N PHE A 337 -12.30 12.62 28.66
CA PHE A 337 -13.27 12.54 27.56
C PHE A 337 -12.67 11.85 26.34
N SER A 338 -11.50 12.30 25.87
CA SER A 338 -10.79 11.73 24.72
C SER A 338 -10.45 10.25 24.96
N MET A 339 -9.93 9.93 26.15
CA MET A 339 -9.60 8.55 26.55
C MET A 339 -10.82 7.62 26.53
N ARG A 340 -11.97 8.09 27.09
CA ARG A 340 -13.22 7.31 27.09
C ARG A 340 -13.82 7.10 25.72
N ARG A 341 -13.50 8.00 24.79
CA ARG A 341 -13.93 7.92 23.40
C ARG A 341 -13.02 6.97 22.61
N TYR A 342 -11.70 7.18 22.67
CA TYR A 342 -10.71 6.42 21.90
C TYR A 342 -10.64 4.95 22.34
N LYS A 343 -10.64 4.66 23.63
CA LYS A 343 -10.66 3.31 24.23
C LYS A 343 -9.54 2.38 23.75
N ALA A 344 -8.44 2.93 23.32
CA ALA A 344 -7.20 2.22 23.03
C ALA A 344 -6.11 2.70 23.98
N GLU A 345 -4.99 1.99 24.05
CA GLU A 345 -3.85 2.35 24.88
C GLU A 345 -3.30 3.72 24.44
N PRO A 346 -2.98 4.64 25.37
CA PRO A 346 -2.61 6.02 25.04
C PRO A 346 -1.25 6.18 24.33
N TYR A 347 -0.52 5.10 24.19
CA TYR A 347 0.80 5.04 23.54
C TYR A 347 0.79 4.13 22.28
N VAL A 348 -0.36 3.60 21.89
CA VAL A 348 -0.50 2.71 20.74
C VAL A 348 -1.28 3.39 19.63
N LEU A 349 -0.72 3.38 18.44
CA LEU A 349 -1.42 3.81 17.24
C LEU A 349 -2.42 2.73 16.83
N ALA A 350 -3.72 3.06 16.90
CA ALA A 350 -4.75 2.15 16.44
C ALA A 350 -4.67 1.97 14.92
N GLY A 351 -4.76 0.74 14.43
CA GLY A 351 -4.75 0.43 13.01
C GLY A 351 -5.94 1.02 12.27
N ASP A 352 -7.11 1.05 12.95
CA ASP A 352 -8.30 1.73 12.47
C ASP A 352 -9.00 2.54 13.57
N VAL A 353 -9.77 3.56 13.16
CA VAL A 353 -10.65 4.35 14.04
C VAL A 353 -12.03 4.40 13.42
N TYR A 354 -13.05 4.10 14.22
CA TYR A 354 -14.42 4.04 13.75
C TYR A 354 -14.96 5.43 13.40
N ALA A 355 -15.68 5.51 12.27
CA ALA A 355 -16.26 6.75 11.77
C ALA A 355 -17.80 6.77 11.85
N VAL A 356 -18.43 5.88 12.65
CA VAL A 356 -19.86 5.65 12.62
C VAL A 356 -20.52 5.82 13.98
N GLY A 357 -21.63 6.57 14.01
CA GLY A 357 -22.56 6.70 15.12
C GLY A 357 -21.87 7.06 16.45
N ARG A 358 -22.36 6.49 17.55
CA ARG A 358 -21.82 6.70 18.92
C ARG A 358 -20.40 6.20 19.13
N ASN A 359 -19.88 5.41 18.21
CA ASN A 359 -18.53 4.86 18.25
C ASN A 359 -17.53 5.68 17.40
N ALA A 360 -17.95 6.78 16.79
CA ALA A 360 -17.04 7.63 16.02
C ALA A 360 -15.90 8.16 16.91
N GLY A 361 -14.66 8.01 16.44
CA GLY A 361 -13.45 8.33 17.20
C GLY A 361 -12.96 7.22 18.14
N ARG A 362 -13.59 6.04 18.14
CA ARG A 362 -13.11 4.87 18.89
C ARG A 362 -12.03 4.15 18.10
N GLY A 363 -10.87 3.91 18.72
CA GLY A 363 -9.83 3.03 18.19
C GLY A 363 -10.33 1.59 18.10
N GLY A 364 -10.05 0.94 16.99
CA GLY A 364 -10.34 -0.46 16.74
C GLY A 364 -9.15 -1.34 17.04
N TRP A 365 -8.47 -1.84 16.01
CA TRP A 365 -7.29 -2.68 16.19
C TRP A 365 -6.11 -1.90 16.75
N THR A 366 -5.52 -2.45 17.79
CA THR A 366 -4.26 -1.97 18.36
C THR A 366 -3.13 -2.96 18.10
N TRP A 367 -1.87 -2.49 18.21
CA TRP A 367 -0.68 -3.30 17.95
C TRP A 367 -0.56 -3.82 16.50
N TYR A 368 -1.36 -3.30 15.60
CA TYR A 368 -1.25 -3.53 14.17
C TYR A 368 -0.24 -2.54 13.58
N THR A 369 0.72 -3.06 12.85
CA THR A 369 1.89 -2.32 12.38
C THR A 369 1.69 -1.64 11.04
N GLY A 370 2.75 -1.17 10.40
CA GLY A 370 2.69 -0.41 9.16
C GLY A 370 2.33 1.05 9.42
N ALA A 371 1.19 1.32 10.02
CA ALA A 371 0.76 2.68 10.33
C ALA A 371 1.78 3.44 11.21
N ALA A 372 2.32 2.79 12.24
CA ALA A 372 3.33 3.39 13.11
C ALA A 372 4.64 3.67 12.37
N GLY A 373 5.07 2.77 11.49
CA GLY A 373 6.26 2.95 10.66
C GLY A 373 6.13 4.11 9.67
N TRP A 374 4.95 4.32 9.13
CA TRP A 374 4.67 5.44 8.23
C TRP A 374 4.51 6.79 8.95
N LEU A 375 3.98 6.77 10.19
CA LEU A 375 3.81 7.99 10.97
C LEU A 375 5.16 8.50 11.49
N TYR A 376 6.08 7.61 11.85
CA TYR A 376 7.44 7.92 12.29
C TYR A 376 8.27 8.58 11.17
#